data_b367e135a6761c381dc7458f5684fb15
#
_entry.id   b367e135a6761c381dc7458f5684fb15
#
_cell.length_a   1.000
_cell.length_b   1.000
_cell.length_c   1.000
_cell.angle_alpha   90.00
_cell.angle_beta   90.00
_cell.angle_gamma   90.00
#
_symmetry.space_group_name_H-M   'P 1'
#
loop_
_entity.id
_entity.type
_entity.pdbx_description
1 polymer ?
#
loop_
_entity_poly.entity_id
_entity_poly.type
_entity_poly.pdbx_seq_one_letter_code
_entity_poly.pdbx_strand_id
1 'polypeptide(L)'
;MITSLFASIVYAEESVNYLLTAASKGDVETVSAILESGGNPNTKDEDGVTALMYAARKDMDKIVALLIKKGAAVNATENNGWTALMFAAKKNYIRSAQLLLDNGADPKIRDNDGWSAYGLAAISGFHETIDLLIKHGIDPNNANDAGQTVLMYAAKNGDIKTIETLLDHGADPNIVDKYKCSPLMYAAREGNADAVTLFIKRGVKVDYEDQFNWTALTWATKKNHLAVAKILIASGANIDRKDSDGTPILHYVIANKSKEMTQLLIDAKVNLKAKDRYGLTALVYALKAKNTELVDLIKNAGGSY
;
A
#
# COMPACT_ATOMS: atom_id res chain seq x y z
N MET A 1 3.42 -28.74 -51.36
CA MET A 1 3.14 -27.43 -50.79
C MET A 1 2.55 -27.51 -49.36
N ILE A 2 1.62 -28.44 -49.08
CA ILE A 2 1.01 -28.57 -47.73
C ILE A 2 2.00 -29.12 -46.69
N THR A 3 2.89 -30.05 -47.03
CA THR A 3 3.89 -30.63 -46.13
C THR A 3 4.99 -29.66 -45.71
N SER A 4 5.34 -28.67 -46.56
CA SER A 4 6.33 -27.65 -46.17
C SER A 4 5.74 -26.60 -45.22
N LEU A 5 4.43 -26.35 -45.31
CA LEU A 5 3.74 -25.42 -44.40
C LEU A 5 3.55 -26.03 -43.02
N PHE A 6 3.22 -27.31 -42.90
CA PHE A 6 3.14 -28.03 -41.64
C PHE A 6 4.50 -28.15 -40.95
N ALA A 7 5.57 -28.44 -41.67
CA ALA A 7 6.91 -28.50 -41.14
C ALA A 7 7.35 -27.11 -40.61
N SER A 8 7.05 -26.02 -41.31
CA SER A 8 7.40 -24.67 -40.83
C SER A 8 6.58 -24.24 -39.62
N ILE A 9 5.33 -24.68 -39.46
CA ILE A 9 4.48 -24.40 -38.30
C ILE A 9 5.00 -25.18 -37.07
N VAL A 10 5.32 -26.48 -37.22
CA VAL A 10 5.85 -27.30 -36.12
C VAL A 10 7.23 -26.76 -35.66
N TYR A 11 8.10 -26.38 -36.59
CA TYR A 11 9.38 -25.75 -36.25
C TYR A 11 9.20 -24.39 -35.55
N ALA A 12 8.18 -23.63 -35.91
CA ALA A 12 7.86 -22.35 -35.29
C ALA A 12 7.35 -22.54 -33.82
N GLU A 13 6.44 -23.50 -33.60
CA GLU A 13 5.93 -23.81 -32.25
C GLU A 13 7.04 -24.38 -31.33
N GLU A 14 7.90 -25.27 -31.85
CA GLU A 14 9.05 -25.77 -31.08
C GLU A 14 10.03 -24.62 -30.73
N SER A 15 10.32 -23.71 -31.68
CA SER A 15 11.23 -22.59 -31.45
C SER A 15 10.66 -21.57 -30.42
N VAL A 16 9.34 -21.38 -30.38
CA VAL A 16 8.65 -20.57 -29.35
C VAL A 16 8.90 -21.14 -27.97
N ASN A 17 8.69 -22.43 -27.79
CA ASN A 17 8.86 -23.11 -26.51
C ASN A 17 10.33 -23.08 -26.03
N TYR A 18 11.29 -23.17 -26.96
CA TYR A 18 12.72 -23.10 -26.65
C TYR A 18 13.15 -21.70 -26.18
N LEU A 19 12.69 -20.61 -26.82
CA LEU A 19 13.02 -19.25 -26.42
C LEU A 19 12.49 -18.93 -25.03
N LEU A 20 11.22 -19.25 -24.76
CA LEU A 20 10.59 -19.02 -23.46
C LEU A 20 11.26 -19.84 -22.36
N THR A 21 11.58 -21.12 -22.65
CA THR A 21 12.26 -21.99 -21.71
C THR A 21 13.68 -21.50 -21.41
N ALA A 22 14.47 -21.14 -22.42
CA ALA A 22 15.82 -20.60 -22.26
C ALA A 22 15.81 -19.30 -21.45
N ALA A 23 14.88 -18.36 -21.78
CA ALA A 23 14.71 -17.13 -21.02
C ALA A 23 14.32 -17.40 -19.55
N SER A 24 13.44 -18.38 -19.30
CA SER A 24 13.04 -18.73 -17.94
C SER A 24 14.14 -19.39 -17.11
N LYS A 25 15.12 -20.04 -17.76
CA LYS A 25 16.26 -20.69 -17.11
C LYS A 25 17.49 -19.79 -17.00
N GLY A 26 17.51 -18.63 -17.65
CA GLY A 26 18.67 -17.74 -17.66
C GLY A 26 19.75 -18.12 -18.65
N ASP A 27 19.43 -18.95 -19.63
CA ASP A 27 20.37 -19.41 -20.64
C ASP A 27 20.55 -18.35 -21.74
N VAL A 28 21.49 -17.43 -21.47
CA VAL A 28 21.80 -16.29 -22.36
C VAL A 28 22.30 -16.77 -23.74
N GLU A 29 23.09 -17.84 -23.78
CA GLU A 29 23.68 -18.36 -25.02
C GLU A 29 22.58 -18.89 -25.95
N THR A 30 21.68 -19.71 -25.42
CA THR A 30 20.54 -20.25 -26.19
C THR A 30 19.60 -19.13 -26.64
N VAL A 31 19.28 -18.16 -25.76
CA VAL A 31 18.46 -16.99 -26.13
C VAL A 31 19.12 -16.21 -27.26
N SER A 32 20.45 -15.93 -27.18
CA SER A 32 21.16 -15.22 -28.23
C SER A 32 21.11 -15.97 -29.56
N ALA A 33 21.43 -17.27 -29.55
CA ALA A 33 21.44 -18.09 -30.76
C ALA A 33 20.07 -18.12 -31.46
N ILE A 34 18.99 -18.28 -30.69
CA ILE A 34 17.61 -18.27 -31.25
C ILE A 34 17.29 -16.91 -31.88
N LEU A 35 17.60 -15.80 -31.19
CA LEU A 35 17.32 -14.46 -31.70
C LEU A 35 18.20 -14.07 -32.89
N GLU A 36 19.44 -14.56 -32.94
CA GLU A 36 20.35 -14.35 -34.08
C GLU A 36 19.94 -15.14 -35.31
N SER A 37 19.33 -16.32 -35.13
CA SER A 37 18.74 -17.09 -36.21
C SER A 37 17.41 -16.56 -36.74
N GLY A 38 16.93 -15.43 -36.22
CA GLY A 38 15.68 -14.78 -36.65
C GLY A 38 14.45 -15.19 -35.84
N GLY A 39 14.65 -15.80 -34.68
CA GLY A 39 13.56 -16.09 -33.75
C GLY A 39 12.82 -14.83 -33.32
N ASN A 40 11.50 -14.88 -33.22
CA ASN A 40 10.68 -13.74 -32.83
C ASN A 40 10.75 -13.48 -31.32
N PRO A 41 11.29 -12.33 -30.84
CA PRO A 41 11.39 -12.00 -29.42
C PRO A 41 10.03 -11.79 -28.73
N ASN A 42 8.94 -11.66 -29.53
CA ASN A 42 7.60 -11.35 -29.04
C ASN A 42 6.68 -12.58 -28.99
N THR A 43 7.23 -13.78 -29.13
CA THR A 43 6.47 -15.02 -28.95
C THR A 43 5.88 -15.09 -27.54
N LYS A 44 4.66 -15.65 -27.46
CA LYS A 44 3.90 -15.81 -26.21
C LYS A 44 3.56 -17.27 -26.01
N ASP A 45 3.49 -17.70 -24.76
CA ASP A 45 2.84 -18.96 -24.39
C ASP A 45 1.30 -18.83 -24.38
N GLU A 46 0.61 -19.88 -23.91
CA GLU A 46 -0.86 -19.93 -23.80
C GLU A 46 -1.42 -18.88 -22.85
N ASP A 47 -0.64 -18.50 -21.81
CA ASP A 47 -0.99 -17.46 -20.83
C ASP A 47 -0.67 -16.05 -21.35
N GLY A 48 -0.09 -15.92 -22.54
CA GLY A 48 0.33 -14.65 -23.12
C GLY A 48 1.67 -14.15 -22.61
N VAL A 49 2.40 -14.95 -21.83
CA VAL A 49 3.68 -14.57 -21.24
C VAL A 49 4.80 -14.60 -22.27
N THR A 50 5.58 -13.52 -22.37
CA THR A 50 6.72 -13.39 -23.30
C THR A 50 8.04 -13.80 -22.64
N ALA A 51 9.07 -14.02 -23.47
CA ALA A 51 10.45 -14.25 -22.97
C ALA A 51 10.94 -13.09 -22.08
N LEU A 52 10.59 -11.84 -22.43
CA LEU A 52 10.92 -10.66 -21.64
C LEU A 52 10.29 -10.69 -20.24
N MET A 53 9.03 -11.12 -20.13
CA MET A 53 8.35 -11.28 -18.84
C MET A 53 8.97 -12.39 -17.99
N TYR A 54 9.33 -13.53 -18.61
CA TYR A 54 10.05 -14.61 -17.93
C TYR A 54 11.39 -14.15 -17.36
N ALA A 55 12.18 -13.40 -18.15
CA ALA A 55 13.47 -12.85 -17.71
C ALA A 55 13.29 -11.81 -16.59
N ALA A 56 12.34 -10.88 -16.74
CA ALA A 56 12.06 -9.83 -15.74
C ALA A 56 11.58 -10.42 -14.41
N ARG A 57 10.76 -11.48 -14.42
CA ARG A 57 10.27 -12.17 -13.23
C ARG A 57 11.35 -12.83 -12.38
N LYS A 58 12.57 -13.00 -12.93
CA LYS A 58 13.70 -13.66 -12.28
C LYS A 58 14.97 -12.80 -12.23
N ASP A 59 14.87 -11.51 -12.51
CA ASP A 59 15.97 -10.53 -12.53
C ASP A 59 17.15 -10.91 -13.45
N MET A 60 16.81 -11.48 -14.62
CA MET A 60 17.81 -11.89 -15.58
C MET A 60 18.20 -10.73 -16.51
N ASP A 61 18.89 -9.72 -15.94
CA ASP A 61 19.21 -8.44 -16.57
C ASP A 61 19.88 -8.57 -17.96
N LYS A 62 20.77 -9.53 -18.13
CA LYS A 62 21.44 -9.81 -19.42
C LYS A 62 20.44 -10.25 -20.50
N ILE A 63 19.47 -11.11 -20.14
CA ILE A 63 18.43 -11.57 -21.07
C ILE A 63 17.43 -10.45 -21.35
N VAL A 64 17.03 -9.69 -20.31
CA VAL A 64 16.20 -8.50 -20.47
C VAL A 64 16.83 -7.55 -21.48
N ALA A 65 18.10 -7.18 -21.31
CA ALA A 65 18.83 -6.31 -22.23
C ALA A 65 18.91 -6.87 -23.65
N LEU A 66 19.21 -8.17 -23.78
CA LEU A 66 19.30 -8.82 -25.07
C LEU A 66 17.97 -8.85 -25.83
N LEU A 67 16.89 -9.21 -25.15
CA LEU A 67 15.55 -9.25 -25.74
C LEU A 67 15.09 -7.86 -26.20
N ILE A 68 15.31 -6.82 -25.37
CA ILE A 68 15.02 -5.43 -25.73
C ILE A 68 15.81 -5.02 -26.96
N LYS A 69 17.13 -5.28 -26.99
CA LYS A 69 17.99 -4.98 -28.14
C LYS A 69 17.51 -5.66 -29.44
N LYS A 70 16.89 -6.83 -29.32
CA LYS A 70 16.35 -7.61 -30.45
C LYS A 70 14.89 -7.28 -30.78
N GLY A 71 14.33 -6.21 -30.20
CA GLY A 71 12.99 -5.68 -30.54
C GLY A 71 11.84 -6.32 -29.77
N ALA A 72 12.09 -6.82 -28.56
CA ALA A 72 11.01 -7.26 -27.69
C ALA A 72 10.07 -6.09 -27.33
N ALA A 73 8.77 -6.32 -27.40
CA ALA A 73 7.73 -5.36 -27.04
C ALA A 73 7.70 -5.14 -25.53
N VAL A 74 8.34 -4.08 -25.06
CA VAL A 74 8.57 -3.79 -23.64
C VAL A 74 7.26 -3.65 -22.86
N ASN A 75 6.21 -3.15 -23.52
CA ASN A 75 4.88 -2.92 -22.94
C ASN A 75 3.87 -4.02 -23.25
N ALA A 76 4.32 -5.19 -23.77
CA ALA A 76 3.43 -6.32 -23.94
C ALA A 76 2.79 -6.73 -22.62
N THR A 77 1.54 -7.18 -22.67
CA THR A 77 0.80 -7.73 -21.53
C THR A 77 0.49 -9.22 -21.73
N GLU A 78 0.52 -9.98 -20.64
CA GLU A 78 -0.04 -11.33 -20.58
C GLU A 78 -1.55 -11.28 -20.30
N ASN A 79 -2.22 -12.43 -20.18
CA ASN A 79 -3.69 -12.53 -20.12
C ASN A 79 -4.34 -11.79 -18.94
N ASN A 80 -3.63 -11.62 -17.82
CA ASN A 80 -4.12 -10.83 -16.67
C ASN A 80 -3.72 -9.35 -16.75
N GLY A 81 -3.10 -8.91 -17.85
CA GLY A 81 -2.68 -7.53 -18.06
C GLY A 81 -1.30 -7.20 -17.47
N TRP A 82 -0.53 -8.18 -16.97
CA TRP A 82 0.78 -7.91 -16.41
C TRP A 82 1.83 -7.64 -17.47
N THR A 83 2.65 -6.61 -17.23
CA THR A 83 3.84 -6.30 -18.04
C THR A 83 5.11 -6.86 -17.42
N ALA A 84 6.21 -6.89 -18.17
CA ALA A 84 7.53 -7.24 -17.65
C ALA A 84 7.94 -6.34 -16.46
N LEU A 85 7.61 -5.03 -16.53
CA LEU A 85 7.87 -4.08 -15.44
C LEU A 85 7.10 -4.43 -14.16
N MET A 86 5.85 -4.88 -14.26
CA MET A 86 5.07 -5.30 -13.11
C MET A 86 5.69 -6.53 -12.41
N PHE A 87 6.16 -7.51 -13.18
CA PHE A 87 6.86 -8.67 -12.63
C PHE A 87 8.14 -8.29 -11.90
N ALA A 88 8.94 -7.38 -12.46
CA ALA A 88 10.15 -6.88 -11.82
C ALA A 88 9.83 -6.07 -10.55
N ALA A 89 8.86 -5.15 -10.62
CA ALA A 89 8.45 -4.30 -9.50
C ALA A 89 7.91 -5.11 -8.31
N LYS A 90 7.09 -6.14 -8.57
CA LYS A 90 6.53 -7.02 -7.53
C LYS A 90 7.57 -7.79 -6.74
N LYS A 91 8.80 -7.88 -7.24
CA LYS A 91 9.92 -8.64 -6.65
C LYS A 91 11.11 -7.78 -6.24
N ASN A 92 11.01 -6.44 -6.37
CA ASN A 92 12.11 -5.49 -6.13
C ASN A 92 13.35 -5.75 -7.00
N TYR A 93 13.14 -6.19 -8.24
CA TYR A 93 14.22 -6.45 -9.19
C TYR A 93 14.64 -5.17 -9.90
N ILE A 94 15.43 -4.36 -9.19
CA ILE A 94 15.79 -2.99 -9.58
C ILE A 94 16.50 -2.94 -10.93
N ARG A 95 17.42 -3.89 -11.21
CA ARG A 95 18.17 -3.89 -12.48
C ARG A 95 17.26 -4.14 -13.67
N SER A 96 16.42 -5.15 -13.59
CA SER A 96 15.44 -5.45 -14.64
C SER A 96 14.43 -4.30 -14.79
N ALA A 97 13.92 -3.72 -13.70
CA ALA A 97 13.01 -2.59 -13.72
C ALA A 97 13.66 -1.35 -14.37
N GLN A 98 14.91 -1.02 -14.01
CA GLN A 98 15.66 0.09 -14.61
C GLN A 98 15.85 -0.10 -16.12
N LEU A 99 16.30 -1.29 -16.54
CA LEU A 99 16.48 -1.60 -17.96
C LEU A 99 15.19 -1.45 -18.76
N LEU A 100 14.07 -1.93 -18.19
CA LEU A 100 12.76 -1.80 -18.83
C LEU A 100 12.34 -0.34 -18.96
N LEU A 101 12.46 0.43 -17.88
CA LEU A 101 12.10 1.86 -17.86
C LEU A 101 12.95 2.70 -18.80
N ASP A 102 14.28 2.48 -18.83
CA ASP A 102 15.21 3.17 -19.73
C ASP A 102 14.93 2.86 -21.22
N ASN A 103 14.22 1.76 -21.49
CA ASN A 103 13.84 1.36 -22.84
C ASN A 103 12.33 1.50 -23.11
N GLY A 104 11.66 2.41 -22.39
CA GLY A 104 10.29 2.81 -22.71
C GLY A 104 9.19 1.94 -22.12
N ALA A 105 9.46 1.20 -21.05
CA ALA A 105 8.38 0.61 -20.27
C ALA A 105 7.49 1.71 -19.68
N ASP A 106 6.19 1.62 -19.94
CA ASP A 106 5.20 2.56 -19.39
C ASP A 106 4.78 2.11 -17.98
N PRO A 107 5.20 2.82 -16.92
CA PRO A 107 4.88 2.47 -15.55
C PRO A 107 3.41 2.72 -15.18
N LYS A 108 2.62 3.34 -16.07
CA LYS A 108 1.21 3.67 -15.85
C LYS A 108 0.25 2.57 -16.29
N ILE A 109 0.73 1.57 -17.04
CA ILE A 109 -0.11 0.42 -17.44
C ILE A 109 -0.66 -0.24 -16.17
N ARG A 110 -1.95 -0.60 -16.24
CA ARG A 110 -2.65 -1.32 -15.16
C ARG A 110 -3.03 -2.71 -15.63
N ASP A 111 -2.96 -3.66 -14.72
CA ASP A 111 -3.47 -5.01 -14.94
C ASP A 111 -5.01 -5.05 -14.87
N ASN A 112 -5.60 -6.23 -15.07
CA ASN A 112 -7.06 -6.41 -15.06
C ASN A 112 -7.71 -6.12 -13.69
N ASP A 113 -6.94 -6.12 -12.61
CA ASP A 113 -7.36 -5.75 -11.25
C ASP A 113 -7.11 -4.25 -10.95
N GLY A 114 -6.58 -3.50 -11.94
CA GLY A 114 -6.29 -2.08 -11.81
C GLY A 114 -4.94 -1.75 -11.16
N TRP A 115 -4.06 -2.74 -10.93
CA TRP A 115 -2.74 -2.54 -10.34
C TRP A 115 -1.70 -2.12 -11.36
N SER A 116 -0.91 -1.10 -11.04
CA SER A 116 0.30 -0.73 -11.79
C SER A 116 1.56 -1.28 -11.12
N ALA A 117 2.70 -1.20 -11.80
CA ALA A 117 4.01 -1.52 -11.22
C ALA A 117 4.26 -0.74 -9.91
N TYR A 118 3.83 0.53 -9.84
CA TYR A 118 3.94 1.39 -8.66
C TYR A 118 3.09 0.87 -7.49
N GLY A 119 1.83 0.51 -7.74
CA GLY A 119 0.95 -0.07 -6.72
C GLY A 119 1.46 -1.42 -6.19
N LEU A 120 1.97 -2.28 -7.09
CA LEU A 120 2.54 -3.57 -6.71
C LEU A 120 3.80 -3.44 -5.84
N ALA A 121 4.69 -2.48 -6.15
CA ALA A 121 5.85 -2.15 -5.32
C ALA A 121 5.43 -1.63 -3.95
N ALA A 122 4.39 -0.78 -3.90
CA ALA A 122 3.86 -0.19 -2.68
C ALA A 122 3.32 -1.23 -1.69
N ILE A 123 2.47 -2.15 -2.17
CA ILE A 123 1.92 -3.21 -1.33
C ILE A 123 3.02 -4.10 -0.76
N SER A 124 4.11 -4.24 -1.50
CA SER A 124 5.26 -5.09 -1.13
C SER A 124 6.30 -4.36 -0.26
N GLY A 125 6.17 -3.04 -0.04
CA GLY A 125 7.12 -2.23 0.76
C GLY A 125 8.47 -2.02 0.08
N PHE A 126 8.53 -2.01 -1.26
CA PHE A 126 9.78 -1.90 -2.01
C PHE A 126 10.12 -0.45 -2.35
N HIS A 127 10.65 0.28 -1.37
CA HIS A 127 10.95 1.71 -1.47
C HIS A 127 11.93 2.04 -2.61
N GLU A 128 12.91 1.18 -2.91
CA GLU A 128 13.84 1.39 -4.04
C GLU A 128 13.11 1.35 -5.39
N THR A 129 12.20 0.40 -5.56
CA THR A 129 11.37 0.35 -6.79
C THR A 129 10.44 1.54 -6.88
N ILE A 130 9.87 1.99 -5.76
CA ILE A 130 9.02 3.19 -5.69
C ILE A 130 9.82 4.43 -6.10
N ASP A 131 11.01 4.65 -5.53
CA ASP A 131 11.93 5.74 -5.88
C ASP A 131 12.26 5.72 -7.37
N LEU A 132 12.59 4.53 -7.91
CA LEU A 132 12.90 4.36 -9.32
C LEU A 132 11.72 4.75 -10.22
N LEU A 133 10.50 4.32 -9.90
CA LEU A 133 9.30 4.63 -10.69
C LEU A 133 8.94 6.12 -10.64
N ILE A 134 9.10 6.78 -9.50
CA ILE A 134 8.89 8.23 -9.37
C ILE A 134 9.92 8.99 -10.23
N LYS A 135 11.20 8.60 -10.21
CA LYS A 135 12.24 9.19 -11.09
C LYS A 135 11.92 9.04 -12.57
N HIS A 136 11.13 8.04 -12.96
CA HIS A 136 10.64 7.83 -14.32
C HIS A 136 9.24 8.40 -14.57
N GLY A 137 8.82 9.39 -13.78
CA GLY A 137 7.65 10.23 -14.05
C GLY A 137 6.33 9.71 -13.49
N ILE A 138 6.36 8.79 -12.52
CA ILE A 138 5.17 8.47 -11.73
C ILE A 138 4.93 9.59 -10.71
N ASP A 139 3.70 10.11 -10.68
CA ASP A 139 3.26 11.02 -9.63
C ASP A 139 3.16 10.25 -8.29
N PRO A 140 3.89 10.67 -7.24
CA PRO A 140 3.82 10.03 -5.92
C PRO A 140 2.41 10.08 -5.31
N ASN A 141 1.55 10.99 -5.78
CA ASN A 141 0.16 11.15 -5.37
C ASN A 141 -0.84 10.30 -6.16
N ASN A 142 -0.35 9.46 -7.08
CA ASN A 142 -1.22 8.61 -7.87
C ASN A 142 -2.07 7.71 -6.97
N ALA A 143 -3.38 7.68 -7.23
CA ALA A 143 -4.35 6.96 -6.42
C ALA A 143 -5.06 5.88 -7.25
N ASN A 144 -5.55 4.85 -6.56
CA ASN A 144 -6.43 3.84 -7.15
C ASN A 144 -7.88 4.37 -7.24
N ASP A 145 -8.80 3.54 -7.75
CA ASP A 145 -10.23 3.90 -7.91
C ASP A 145 -10.97 4.20 -6.60
N ALA A 146 -10.40 3.76 -5.46
CA ALA A 146 -10.91 4.12 -4.13
C ALA A 146 -10.31 5.43 -3.59
N GLY A 147 -9.47 6.14 -4.36
CA GLY A 147 -8.75 7.33 -3.92
C GLY A 147 -7.57 7.04 -3.00
N GLN A 148 -7.17 5.77 -2.85
CA GLN A 148 -6.07 5.41 -1.97
C GLN A 148 -4.73 5.60 -2.68
N THR A 149 -3.84 6.39 -2.05
CA THR A 149 -2.47 6.61 -2.51
C THR A 149 -1.51 5.55 -1.96
N VAL A 150 -0.34 5.44 -2.58
CA VAL A 150 0.75 4.58 -2.07
C VAL A 150 1.16 4.97 -0.66
N LEU A 151 1.13 6.25 -0.31
CA LEU A 151 1.41 6.73 1.04
C LEU A 151 0.43 6.17 2.09
N MET A 152 -0.85 5.97 1.74
CA MET A 152 -1.83 5.33 2.63
C MET A 152 -1.50 3.85 2.86
N TYR A 153 -1.06 3.13 1.84
CA TYR A 153 -0.61 1.73 1.99
C TYR A 153 0.64 1.62 2.84
N ALA A 154 1.65 2.47 2.61
CA ALA A 154 2.85 2.52 3.42
C ALA A 154 2.54 2.85 4.89
N ALA A 155 1.64 3.81 5.13
CA ALA A 155 1.15 4.18 6.46
C ALA A 155 0.43 3.04 7.16
N LYS A 156 -0.44 2.31 6.44
CA LYS A 156 -1.14 1.12 6.92
C LYS A 156 -0.18 0.00 7.31
N ASN A 157 0.87 -0.21 6.52
CA ASN A 157 1.86 -1.27 6.76
C ASN A 157 2.93 -0.87 7.79
N GLY A 158 3.03 0.42 8.15
CA GLY A 158 4.07 0.94 9.03
C GLY A 158 5.46 0.97 8.37
N ASP A 159 5.51 1.02 7.06
CA ASP A 159 6.77 1.02 6.30
C ASP A 159 7.37 2.43 6.25
N ILE A 160 8.22 2.71 7.24
CA ILE A 160 8.83 4.02 7.44
C ILE A 160 9.68 4.46 6.26
N LYS A 161 10.46 3.55 5.68
CA LYS A 161 11.33 3.87 4.54
C LYS A 161 10.53 4.30 3.32
N THR A 162 9.46 3.57 3.02
CA THR A 162 8.54 3.95 1.93
C THR A 162 7.85 5.27 2.21
N ILE A 163 7.39 5.52 3.47
CA ILE A 163 6.79 6.80 3.85
C ILE A 163 7.78 7.95 3.64
N GLU A 164 9.02 7.82 4.13
CA GLU A 164 10.08 8.82 3.95
C GLU A 164 10.34 9.09 2.46
N THR A 165 10.57 8.03 1.68
CA THR A 165 10.80 8.13 0.23
C THR A 165 9.68 8.90 -0.46
N LEU A 166 8.43 8.56 -0.18
CA LEU A 166 7.28 9.23 -0.78
C LEU A 166 7.19 10.71 -0.41
N LEU A 167 7.33 11.02 0.88
CA LEU A 167 7.29 12.42 1.37
C LEU A 167 8.44 13.26 0.81
N ASP A 168 9.63 12.69 0.68
CA ASP A 168 10.80 13.37 0.11
C ASP A 168 10.64 13.61 -1.40
N HIS A 169 9.83 12.82 -2.09
CA HIS A 169 9.42 13.02 -3.49
C HIS A 169 8.13 13.85 -3.65
N GLY A 170 7.63 14.50 -2.60
CA GLY A 170 6.49 15.40 -2.67
C GLY A 170 5.12 14.73 -2.61
N ALA A 171 5.03 13.52 -2.08
CA ALA A 171 3.73 12.96 -1.74
C ALA A 171 3.02 13.85 -0.70
N ASP A 172 1.75 14.21 -0.99
CA ASP A 172 0.94 15.02 -0.07
C ASP A 172 0.28 14.11 0.99
N PRO A 173 0.68 14.22 2.26
CA PRO A 173 0.12 13.41 3.34
C PRO A 173 -1.32 13.83 3.74
N ASN A 174 -1.87 14.87 3.11
CA ASN A 174 -3.23 15.34 3.37
C ASN A 174 -4.26 14.85 2.34
N ILE A 175 -3.84 14.13 1.30
CA ILE A 175 -4.77 13.47 0.39
C ILE A 175 -5.58 12.45 1.19
N VAL A 176 -6.89 12.41 0.90
CA VAL A 176 -7.83 11.48 1.53
C VAL A 176 -8.47 10.56 0.49
N ASP A 177 -8.81 9.36 0.91
CA ASP A 177 -9.54 8.40 0.09
C ASP A 177 -11.04 8.75 -0.02
N LYS A 178 -11.82 7.92 -0.71
CA LYS A 178 -13.27 8.11 -0.86
C LYS A 178 -14.05 8.10 0.47
N TYR A 179 -13.47 7.60 1.54
CA TYR A 179 -14.02 7.62 2.89
C TYR A 179 -13.50 8.79 3.72
N LYS A 180 -12.76 9.73 3.11
CA LYS A 180 -12.04 10.82 3.75
C LYS A 180 -10.97 10.37 4.74
N CYS A 181 -10.48 9.13 4.64
CA CYS A 181 -9.38 8.66 5.48
C CYS A 181 -8.03 9.18 4.96
N SER A 182 -7.26 9.81 5.84
CA SER A 182 -5.89 10.26 5.56
C SER A 182 -4.83 9.18 5.84
N PRO A 183 -3.59 9.30 5.33
CA PRO A 183 -2.48 8.43 5.71
C PRO A 183 -2.26 8.31 7.22
N LEU A 184 -2.37 9.43 7.97
CA LEU A 184 -2.26 9.44 9.42
C LEU A 184 -3.34 8.57 10.09
N MET A 185 -4.57 8.60 9.59
CA MET A 185 -5.64 7.73 10.10
C MET A 185 -5.38 6.26 9.84
N TYR A 186 -4.82 5.91 8.68
CA TYR A 186 -4.40 4.54 8.37
C TYR A 186 -3.33 4.06 9.35
N ALA A 187 -2.28 4.86 9.60
CA ALA A 187 -1.24 4.55 10.57
C ALA A 187 -1.81 4.39 11.99
N ALA A 188 -2.69 5.29 12.39
CA ALA A 188 -3.31 5.27 13.73
C ALA A 188 -4.23 4.06 13.93
N ARG A 189 -4.99 3.67 12.91
CA ARG A 189 -5.89 2.52 12.93
C ARG A 189 -5.16 1.18 13.09
N GLU A 190 -3.97 1.08 12.49
CA GLU A 190 -3.16 -0.15 12.55
C GLU A 190 -2.13 -0.13 13.71
N GLY A 191 -2.03 0.97 14.46
CA GLY A 191 -1.16 1.07 15.64
C GLY A 191 0.30 1.40 15.32
N ASN A 192 0.59 1.91 14.13
CA ASN A 192 1.94 2.19 13.63
C ASN A 192 2.50 3.50 14.22
N ALA A 193 3.01 3.44 15.46
CA ALA A 193 3.45 4.60 16.25
C ALA A 193 4.56 5.41 15.57
N ASP A 194 5.53 4.74 14.94
CA ASP A 194 6.63 5.40 14.24
C ASP A 194 6.13 6.18 13.01
N ALA A 195 5.19 5.60 12.25
CA ALA A 195 4.55 6.29 11.12
C ALA A 195 3.76 7.52 11.60
N VAL A 196 2.97 7.40 12.67
CA VAL A 196 2.25 8.52 13.29
C VAL A 196 3.23 9.63 13.72
N THR A 197 4.32 9.26 14.38
CA THR A 197 5.36 10.21 14.78
C THR A 197 5.98 10.92 13.60
N LEU A 198 6.26 10.19 12.52
CA LEU A 198 6.83 10.76 11.31
C LEU A 198 5.87 11.76 10.64
N PHE A 199 4.59 11.43 10.49
CA PHE A 199 3.59 12.35 9.94
C PHE A 199 3.45 13.63 10.77
N ILE A 200 3.44 13.52 12.10
CA ILE A 200 3.39 14.69 13.00
C ILE A 200 4.64 15.57 12.82
N LYS A 201 5.85 14.97 12.75
CA LYS A 201 7.10 15.70 12.47
C LYS A 201 7.07 16.43 11.11
N ARG A 202 6.35 15.88 10.12
CA ARG A 202 6.16 16.50 8.80
C ARG A 202 5.01 17.51 8.78
N GLY A 203 4.40 17.86 9.92
CA GLY A 203 3.40 18.92 10.05
C GLY A 203 1.99 18.53 9.61
N VAL A 204 1.67 17.24 9.57
CA VAL A 204 0.32 16.77 9.22
C VAL A 204 -0.67 17.16 10.32
N LYS A 205 -1.87 17.63 9.92
CA LYS A 205 -2.95 17.99 10.86
C LYS A 205 -3.49 16.74 11.56
N VAL A 206 -3.43 16.72 12.88
CA VAL A 206 -3.83 15.55 13.70
C VAL A 206 -5.35 15.36 13.79
N ASP A 207 -6.13 16.44 13.67
CA ASP A 207 -7.58 16.45 13.88
C ASP A 207 -8.40 16.44 12.57
N TYR A 208 -7.83 15.89 11.50
CA TYR A 208 -8.60 15.65 10.28
C TYR A 208 -9.71 14.64 10.58
N GLU A 209 -10.87 14.77 9.92
CA GLU A 209 -12.03 13.91 10.15
C GLU A 209 -12.37 13.09 8.90
N ASP A 210 -12.62 11.81 9.08
CA ASP A 210 -13.18 10.96 8.03
C ASP A 210 -14.69 11.18 7.86
N GLN A 211 -15.32 10.37 6.99
CA GLN A 211 -16.79 10.48 6.73
C GLN A 211 -17.67 10.23 7.95
N PHE A 212 -17.12 9.64 9.02
CA PHE A 212 -17.82 9.37 10.29
C PHE A 212 -17.44 10.38 11.38
N ASN A 213 -16.74 11.46 11.04
CA ASN A 213 -16.12 12.43 11.94
C ASN A 213 -15.10 11.78 12.89
N TRP A 214 -14.50 10.67 12.51
CA TRP A 214 -13.43 10.04 13.28
C TRP A 214 -12.09 10.67 12.93
N THR A 215 -11.32 10.97 13.98
CA THR A 215 -9.94 11.42 13.85
C THR A 215 -8.96 10.26 13.98
N ALA A 216 -7.68 10.51 13.77
CA ALA A 216 -6.62 9.53 14.04
C ALA A 216 -6.68 9.04 15.50
N LEU A 217 -6.97 9.94 16.46
CA LEU A 217 -7.12 9.58 17.87
C LEU A 217 -8.35 8.68 18.10
N THR A 218 -9.47 8.95 17.44
CA THR A 218 -10.66 8.08 17.52
C THR A 218 -10.35 6.68 17.02
N TRP A 219 -9.64 6.55 15.90
CA TRP A 219 -9.19 5.26 15.37
C TRP A 219 -8.27 4.52 16.34
N ALA A 220 -7.25 5.21 16.88
CA ALA A 220 -6.32 4.62 17.84
C ALA A 220 -7.03 4.14 19.12
N THR A 221 -7.95 4.93 19.66
CA THR A 221 -8.69 4.56 20.87
C THR A 221 -9.65 3.40 20.62
N LYS A 222 -10.39 3.42 19.51
CA LYS A 222 -11.30 2.33 19.13
C LYS A 222 -10.56 1.01 18.94
N LYS A 223 -9.34 1.05 18.40
CA LYS A 223 -8.49 -0.13 18.18
C LYS A 223 -7.59 -0.46 19.38
N ASN A 224 -7.67 0.33 20.45
CA ASN A 224 -6.88 0.19 21.68
C ASN A 224 -5.37 0.31 21.49
N HIS A 225 -4.93 1.16 20.55
CA HIS A 225 -3.50 1.43 20.30
C HIS A 225 -2.96 2.51 21.23
N LEU A 226 -2.60 2.11 22.47
CA LEU A 226 -2.22 3.03 23.55
C LEU A 226 -1.02 3.92 23.19
N ALA A 227 0.01 3.36 22.55
CA ALA A 227 1.20 4.12 22.15
C ALA A 227 0.85 5.25 21.17
N VAL A 228 0.03 4.94 20.16
CA VAL A 228 -0.44 5.91 19.16
C VAL A 228 -1.30 6.99 19.82
N ALA A 229 -2.24 6.61 20.70
CA ALA A 229 -3.08 7.55 21.43
C ALA A 229 -2.24 8.54 22.27
N LYS A 230 -1.20 8.05 22.97
CA LYS A 230 -0.27 8.92 23.71
C LYS A 230 0.42 9.94 22.82
N ILE A 231 0.92 9.51 21.65
CA ILE A 231 1.60 10.40 20.69
C ILE A 231 0.64 11.46 20.19
N LEU A 232 -0.57 11.09 19.77
CA LEU A 232 -1.57 12.01 19.23
C LEU A 232 -2.03 13.03 20.29
N ILE A 233 -2.31 12.60 21.53
CA ILE A 233 -2.69 13.49 22.63
C ILE A 233 -1.54 14.47 22.94
N ALA A 234 -0.30 13.99 23.04
CA ALA A 234 0.87 14.84 23.25
C ALA A 234 1.09 15.85 22.13
N SER A 235 0.58 15.56 20.91
CA SER A 235 0.64 16.43 19.74
C SER A 235 -0.58 17.36 19.59
N GLY A 236 -1.44 17.43 20.62
CA GLY A 236 -2.57 18.37 20.69
C GLY A 236 -3.86 17.89 20.03
N ALA A 237 -4.00 16.56 19.80
CA ALA A 237 -5.27 16.02 19.30
C ALA A 237 -6.43 16.33 20.24
N ASN A 238 -7.58 16.72 19.67
CA ASN A 238 -8.77 17.04 20.43
C ASN A 238 -9.43 15.76 20.97
N ILE A 239 -9.37 15.61 22.29
CA ILE A 239 -9.87 14.45 23.03
C ILE A 239 -11.39 14.46 23.26
N ASP A 240 -12.06 15.57 23.03
CA ASP A 240 -13.49 15.74 23.30
C ASP A 240 -14.36 15.66 22.03
N ARG A 241 -13.75 15.20 20.93
CA ARG A 241 -14.49 14.98 19.66
C ARG A 241 -15.55 13.90 19.82
N LYS A 242 -16.63 14.11 19.11
CA LYS A 242 -17.70 13.12 18.94
C LYS A 242 -17.77 12.71 17.47
N ASP A 243 -18.13 11.49 17.23
CA ASP A 243 -18.39 11.01 15.88
C ASP A 243 -19.71 11.55 15.29
N SER A 244 -20.02 11.14 14.06
CA SER A 244 -21.27 11.52 13.36
C SER A 244 -22.54 11.09 14.08
N ASP A 245 -22.45 10.07 14.95
CA ASP A 245 -23.55 9.60 15.81
C ASP A 245 -23.62 10.34 17.15
N GLY A 246 -22.72 11.29 17.39
CA GLY A 246 -22.61 12.02 18.65
C GLY A 246 -21.94 11.23 19.77
N THR A 247 -21.24 10.13 19.46
CA THR A 247 -20.56 9.27 20.44
C THR A 247 -19.22 9.88 20.86
N PRO A 248 -19.01 10.19 22.13
CA PRO A 248 -17.74 10.68 22.64
C PRO A 248 -16.66 9.59 22.61
N ILE A 249 -15.39 10.01 22.48
CA ILE A 249 -14.24 9.09 22.39
C ILE A 249 -14.14 8.11 23.58
N LEU A 250 -14.49 8.56 24.78
CA LEU A 250 -14.43 7.76 26.01
C LEU A 250 -15.38 6.54 25.96
N HIS A 251 -16.49 6.61 25.20
CA HIS A 251 -17.41 5.47 25.06
C HIS A 251 -16.78 4.29 24.32
N TYR A 252 -15.93 4.55 23.33
CA TYR A 252 -15.17 3.50 22.62
C TYR A 252 -14.21 2.77 23.56
N VAL A 253 -13.57 3.51 24.45
CA VAL A 253 -12.62 2.94 25.42
C VAL A 253 -13.32 2.03 26.42
N ILE A 254 -14.52 2.42 26.91
CA ILE A 254 -15.32 1.60 27.80
C ILE A 254 -15.76 0.29 27.11
N ALA A 255 -16.14 0.37 25.81
CA ALA A 255 -16.48 -0.83 25.03
C ALA A 255 -15.29 -1.80 24.90
N ASN A 256 -14.08 -1.27 24.79
CA ASN A 256 -12.83 -2.06 24.76
C ASN A 256 -12.40 -2.59 26.13
N LYS A 257 -13.02 -2.14 27.22
CA LYS A 257 -12.64 -2.46 28.61
C LYS A 257 -11.18 -2.16 28.96
N SER A 258 -10.59 -1.16 28.29
CA SER A 258 -9.18 -0.82 28.48
C SER A 258 -9.01 0.17 29.63
N LYS A 259 -8.45 -0.31 30.73
CA LYS A 259 -8.13 0.52 31.90
C LYS A 259 -7.06 1.57 31.56
N GLU A 260 -5.99 1.14 30.90
CA GLU A 260 -4.84 1.99 30.57
C GLU A 260 -5.25 3.14 29.63
N MET A 261 -6.09 2.86 28.61
CA MET A 261 -6.58 3.88 27.71
C MET A 261 -7.57 4.82 28.42
N THR A 262 -8.42 4.29 29.32
CA THR A 262 -9.31 5.11 30.13
C THR A 262 -8.52 6.06 31.03
N GLN A 263 -7.47 5.55 31.71
CA GLN A 263 -6.58 6.37 32.53
C GLN A 263 -5.89 7.46 31.69
N LEU A 264 -5.36 7.09 30.53
CA LEU A 264 -4.72 8.05 29.62
C LEU A 264 -5.64 9.22 29.27
N LEU A 265 -6.90 8.94 28.91
CA LEU A 265 -7.88 9.99 28.58
C LEU A 265 -8.26 10.83 29.80
N ILE A 266 -8.39 10.23 30.98
CA ILE A 266 -8.62 10.93 32.25
C ILE A 266 -7.46 11.88 32.56
N ASP A 267 -6.22 11.40 32.47
CA ASP A 267 -5.00 12.20 32.71
C ASP A 267 -4.91 13.39 31.71
N ALA A 268 -5.38 13.17 30.50
CA ALA A 268 -5.51 14.18 29.47
C ALA A 268 -6.72 15.13 29.69
N LYS A 269 -7.51 14.93 30.76
CA LYS A 269 -8.68 15.75 31.14
C LYS A 269 -9.85 15.68 30.17
N VAL A 270 -10.13 14.48 29.62
CA VAL A 270 -11.32 14.26 28.80
C VAL A 270 -12.60 14.63 29.55
N ASN A 271 -13.60 15.15 28.84
CA ASN A 271 -14.90 15.49 29.43
C ASN A 271 -15.67 14.21 29.83
N LEU A 272 -15.56 13.85 31.13
CA LEU A 272 -16.22 12.68 31.73
C LEU A 272 -17.75 12.74 31.73
N LYS A 273 -18.31 13.95 31.56
CA LYS A 273 -19.76 14.20 31.52
C LYS A 273 -20.33 14.25 30.10
N ALA A 274 -19.47 14.03 29.09
CA ALA A 274 -19.92 14.00 27.71
C ALA A 274 -20.95 12.89 27.50
N LYS A 275 -22.08 13.24 26.89
CA LYS A 275 -23.21 12.35 26.63
C LYS A 275 -23.29 12.02 25.15
N ASP A 276 -23.66 10.79 24.85
CA ASP A 276 -24.01 10.34 23.50
C ASP A 276 -25.41 10.84 23.09
N ARG A 277 -25.86 10.43 21.92
CA ARG A 277 -27.21 10.76 21.40
C ARG A 277 -28.37 10.25 22.27
N TYR A 278 -28.13 9.30 23.14
CA TYR A 278 -29.11 8.75 24.08
C TYR A 278 -29.06 9.45 25.44
N GLY A 279 -28.23 10.48 25.59
CA GLY A 279 -28.05 11.19 26.84
C GLY A 279 -27.23 10.42 27.89
N LEU A 280 -26.53 9.35 27.49
CA LEU A 280 -25.79 8.48 28.40
C LEU A 280 -24.30 8.88 28.43
N THR A 281 -23.70 8.88 29.63
CA THR A 281 -22.28 9.08 29.85
C THR A 281 -21.50 7.77 29.79
N ALA A 282 -20.17 7.83 29.67
CA ALA A 282 -19.28 6.67 29.73
C ALA A 282 -19.43 5.88 31.04
N LEU A 283 -19.69 6.57 32.17
CA LEU A 283 -19.96 5.93 33.46
C LEU A 283 -21.16 4.98 33.40
N VAL A 284 -22.25 5.39 32.73
CA VAL A 284 -23.44 4.55 32.56
C VAL A 284 -23.14 3.30 31.77
N TYR A 285 -22.31 3.39 30.72
CA TYR A 285 -21.87 2.24 29.95
C TYR A 285 -20.97 1.29 30.76
N ALA A 286 -20.06 1.84 31.57
CA ALA A 286 -19.21 1.03 32.46
C ALA A 286 -20.06 0.25 33.49
N LEU A 287 -21.10 0.88 34.04
CA LEU A 287 -22.04 0.25 34.95
C LEU A 287 -22.88 -0.85 34.26
N LYS A 288 -23.40 -0.57 33.07
CA LYS A 288 -24.12 -1.59 32.26
C LYS A 288 -23.24 -2.79 31.92
N ALA A 289 -21.95 -2.54 31.65
CA ALA A 289 -20.97 -3.58 31.39
C ALA A 289 -20.52 -4.33 32.66
N LYS A 290 -20.97 -3.92 33.85
CA LYS A 290 -20.56 -4.44 35.15
C LYS A 290 -19.04 -4.43 35.35
N ASN A 291 -18.35 -3.46 34.77
CA ASN A 291 -16.90 -3.28 34.90
C ASN A 291 -16.62 -2.37 36.09
N THR A 292 -16.48 -2.97 37.28
CA THR A 292 -16.28 -2.23 38.54
C THR A 292 -15.00 -1.39 38.50
N GLU A 293 -13.94 -1.89 37.89
CA GLU A 293 -12.66 -1.18 37.78
C GLU A 293 -12.78 0.13 36.99
N LEU A 294 -13.44 0.11 35.82
CA LEU A 294 -13.68 1.33 35.03
C LEU A 294 -14.68 2.26 35.71
N VAL A 295 -15.68 1.71 36.41
CA VAL A 295 -16.63 2.49 37.20
C VAL A 295 -15.90 3.29 38.28
N ASP A 296 -15.03 2.64 39.06
CA ASP A 296 -14.29 3.28 40.12
C ASP A 296 -13.31 4.33 39.57
N LEU A 297 -12.61 4.00 38.47
CA LEU A 297 -11.71 4.89 37.79
C LEU A 297 -12.39 6.20 37.36
N ILE A 298 -13.55 6.09 36.67
CA ILE A 298 -14.30 7.24 36.17
C ILE A 298 -14.90 8.05 37.32
N LYS A 299 -15.46 7.41 38.37
CA LYS A 299 -16.00 8.09 39.55
C LYS A 299 -14.96 8.87 40.30
N ASN A 300 -13.81 8.24 40.58
CA ASN A 300 -12.71 8.88 41.32
C ASN A 300 -12.16 10.10 40.55
N ALA A 301 -12.26 10.10 39.22
CA ALA A 301 -11.91 11.24 38.41
C ALA A 301 -13.00 12.32 38.28
N GLY A 302 -14.17 12.15 38.94
CA GLY A 302 -15.27 13.12 38.92
C GLY A 302 -16.35 12.90 37.86
N GLY A 303 -16.34 11.71 37.24
CA GLY A 303 -17.40 11.31 36.31
C GLY A 303 -18.76 11.11 37.02
N SER A 304 -19.84 11.52 36.37
CA SER A 304 -21.20 11.44 36.89
C SER A 304 -22.18 10.98 35.82
N TYR A 305 -23.44 10.75 36.21
CA TYR A 305 -24.53 10.33 35.31
C TYR A 305 -24.95 11.42 34.33
#